data_b515634a1f0a4711429230a23cf4ce1b
#
_entry.id   b515634a1f0a4711429230a23cf4ce1b
#
_cell.length_a   1.000
_cell.length_b   1.000
_cell.length_c   1.000
_cell.angle_alpha   90.00
_cell.angle_beta   90.00
_cell.angle_gamma   90.00
#
_symmetry.space_group_name_H-M   'P 1'
#
loop_
_entity.id
_entity.type
_entity.pdbx_description
1 polymer ?
#
loop_
_entity_poly.entity_id
_entity_poly.type
_entity_poly.pdbx_seq_one_letter_code
_entity_poly.pdbx_strand_id
1 'polypeptide(L)'
;MPTDVTTAKPPSGPVMDGLPWERRRWAIAAIFTALTMASLDTAIANIALPAIATDLHVSPADAVWVVNVYQIALVATLLPLGALGEIVGHERIYLGGLLLFTLASLGCAMAWSLDSLLVARTLQGLGASGVMSVNTALVRFIYPSRMVGRGFGHNALVVATAFTLGPTIASGILAIGHWPWLFAINLPFGIIAMLIGLKTLPPTPRAVHRFDFFGAVLAAGCLGLFIIGIGSAAHKASPPLVVVALIASLVLGWILMRRHADHPAPMLPIDLFRRPVFALSTATAVCSFAVQGLAFVSLPFYFEEVLLRSQVETGFFMTPWPLVVAIMAPIGGRLSDRYPAGILGGLGLALLAVGMALLAVLPATPGVANIVWRMAICGLGFGFFQTPNMRALMSSAPPGRSGSASGIVATARLTGQTIGAALAALCFSLAGHQGAALALALGAGFAAVGSVMSFLRMAVSR
;
A
#
# COMPACT_ATOMS: atom_id res chain seq x y z
N MET A 1 45.48 -30.99 12.24
CA MET A 1 45.82 -29.96 11.24
C MET A 1 44.65 -28.97 11.22
N PRO A 2 44.80 -27.71 11.65
CA PRO A 2 43.77 -26.71 11.56
C PRO A 2 43.76 -26.10 10.17
N THR A 3 42.63 -26.17 9.48
CA THR A 3 42.38 -25.53 8.20
C THR A 3 42.28 -24.02 8.35
N ASP A 4 43.23 -23.34 7.71
CA ASP A 4 43.30 -21.90 7.58
C ASP A 4 41.95 -21.32 7.00
N VAL A 5 41.21 -20.65 7.85
CA VAL A 5 40.13 -19.76 7.40
C VAL A 5 40.81 -18.48 6.93
N THR A 6 41.05 -18.37 5.64
CA THR A 6 41.49 -17.14 5.00
C THR A 6 40.41 -16.07 5.22
N THR A 7 40.64 -15.22 6.22
CA THR A 7 39.88 -13.98 6.44
C THR A 7 40.11 -13.07 5.24
N ALA A 8 39.10 -12.97 4.37
CA ALA A 8 39.09 -11.99 3.29
C ALA A 8 39.20 -10.59 3.91
N LYS A 9 40.30 -9.91 3.58
CA LYS A 9 40.59 -8.52 4.00
C LYS A 9 39.42 -7.62 3.57
N PRO A 10 38.81 -6.87 4.49
CA PRO A 10 37.75 -5.93 4.10
C PRO A 10 38.32 -4.92 3.09
N PRO A 11 37.55 -4.47 2.09
CA PRO A 11 38.01 -3.54 1.09
C PRO A 11 38.46 -2.22 1.78
N SER A 12 39.75 -1.89 1.61
CA SER A 12 40.39 -0.70 2.17
C SER A 12 40.07 0.54 1.32
N GLY A 13 38.84 1.02 1.44
CA GLY A 13 38.42 2.35 0.99
C GLY A 13 37.56 3.01 2.07
N PRO A 14 37.58 4.34 2.22
CA PRO A 14 36.70 4.99 3.17
C PRO A 14 35.26 4.60 2.81
N VAL A 15 34.58 3.87 3.72
CA VAL A 15 33.15 3.60 3.61
C VAL A 15 32.46 4.94 3.67
N MET A 16 32.10 5.49 2.51
CA MET A 16 31.42 6.79 2.45
C MET A 16 30.06 6.62 3.12
N ASP A 17 29.88 7.29 4.24
CA ASP A 17 28.62 7.32 4.99
C ASP A 17 27.58 8.17 4.24
N GLY A 18 26.88 7.55 3.32
CA GLY A 18 25.92 8.19 2.40
C GLY A 18 26.57 8.89 1.20
N LEU A 19 25.74 9.46 0.33
CA LEU A 19 26.21 10.18 -0.85
C LEU A 19 26.63 11.62 -0.50
N PRO A 20 27.62 12.22 -1.22
CA PRO A 20 27.90 13.64 -1.18
C PRO A 20 26.65 14.46 -1.52
N TRP A 21 26.53 15.67 -0.94
CA TRP A 21 25.32 16.50 -1.07
C TRP A 21 24.89 16.72 -2.53
N GLU A 22 25.81 17.02 -3.43
CA GLU A 22 25.55 17.28 -4.85
C GLU A 22 24.86 16.09 -5.55
N ARG A 23 25.31 14.88 -5.31
CA ARG A 23 24.72 13.66 -5.86
C ARG A 23 23.49 13.23 -5.08
N ARG A 24 23.49 13.40 -3.75
CA ARG A 24 22.41 13.02 -2.85
C ARG A 24 21.10 13.71 -3.17
N ARG A 25 21.09 15.03 -3.41
CA ARG A 25 19.88 15.80 -3.74
C ARG A 25 19.16 15.25 -4.97
N TRP A 26 19.91 14.86 -6.00
CA TRP A 26 19.35 14.29 -7.23
C TRP A 26 18.88 12.84 -7.03
N ALA A 27 19.63 12.02 -6.29
CA ALA A 27 19.20 10.67 -5.92
C ALA A 27 17.91 10.70 -5.11
N ILE A 28 17.77 11.63 -4.16
CA ILE A 28 16.54 11.87 -3.40
C ILE A 28 15.40 12.28 -4.33
N ALA A 29 15.64 13.21 -5.23
CA ALA A 29 14.64 13.65 -6.20
C ALA A 29 14.13 12.46 -7.05
N ALA A 30 15.03 11.61 -7.56
CA ALA A 30 14.66 10.43 -8.32
C ALA A 30 13.78 9.48 -7.52
N ILE A 31 14.22 9.07 -6.29
CA ILE A 31 13.47 8.07 -5.50
C ILE A 31 12.13 8.62 -5.02
N PHE A 32 12.04 9.90 -4.69
CA PHE A 32 10.78 10.49 -4.22
C PHE A 32 9.81 10.75 -5.36
N THR A 33 10.27 11.12 -6.55
CA THR A 33 9.41 11.24 -7.74
C THR A 33 8.75 9.90 -8.05
N ALA A 34 9.52 8.81 -8.14
CA ALA A 34 8.95 7.49 -8.42
C ALA A 34 8.03 6.98 -7.30
N LEU A 35 8.37 7.25 -6.03
CA LEU A 35 7.51 6.92 -4.89
C LEU A 35 6.21 7.72 -4.93
N THR A 36 6.27 9.01 -5.29
CA THR A 36 5.09 9.86 -5.49
C THR A 36 4.20 9.27 -6.59
N MET A 37 4.78 8.92 -7.73
CA MET A 37 4.05 8.32 -8.85
C MET A 37 3.32 7.05 -8.43
N ALA A 38 4.02 6.09 -7.82
CA ALA A 38 3.41 4.83 -7.39
C ALA A 38 2.32 5.01 -6.32
N SER A 39 2.51 5.98 -5.41
CA SER A 39 1.53 6.28 -4.36
C SER A 39 0.32 7.05 -4.90
N LEU A 40 0.58 8.01 -5.78
CA LEU A 40 -0.44 8.84 -6.43
C LEU A 40 -1.31 8.00 -7.36
N ASP A 41 -0.70 7.10 -8.15
CA ASP A 41 -1.40 6.19 -9.05
C ASP A 41 -2.46 5.35 -8.33
N THR A 42 -2.14 4.85 -7.13
CA THR A 42 -3.10 4.12 -6.30
C THR A 42 -4.29 5.00 -5.88
N ALA A 43 -4.04 6.25 -5.53
CA ALA A 43 -5.10 7.18 -5.10
C ALA A 43 -5.96 7.66 -6.28
N ILE A 44 -5.34 7.97 -7.41
CA ILE A 44 -5.98 8.48 -8.62
C ILE A 44 -6.88 7.42 -9.26
N ALA A 45 -6.39 6.17 -9.37
CA ALA A 45 -7.14 5.08 -10.00
C ALA A 45 -8.51 4.85 -9.33
N ASN A 46 -8.60 4.99 -8.01
CA ASN A 46 -9.87 4.84 -7.29
C ASN A 46 -10.92 5.87 -7.70
N ILE A 47 -10.50 7.13 -7.91
CA ILE A 47 -11.39 8.22 -8.34
C ILE A 47 -11.86 8.03 -9.78
N ALA A 48 -11.03 7.38 -10.61
CA ALA A 48 -11.33 7.15 -12.02
C ALA A 48 -12.28 5.96 -12.26
N LEU A 49 -12.52 5.09 -11.27
CA LEU A 49 -13.29 3.86 -11.45
C LEU A 49 -14.68 4.08 -12.09
N PRO A 50 -15.50 5.05 -11.64
CA PRO A 50 -16.79 5.29 -12.29
C PRO A 50 -16.66 5.74 -13.73
N ALA A 51 -15.70 6.62 -14.04
CA ALA A 51 -15.43 7.08 -15.41
C ALA A 51 -14.97 5.93 -16.33
N ILE A 52 -14.09 5.07 -15.82
CA ILE A 52 -13.63 3.86 -16.54
C ILE A 52 -14.79 2.89 -16.77
N ALA A 53 -15.64 2.66 -15.74
CA ALA A 53 -16.79 1.78 -15.85
C ALA A 53 -17.76 2.25 -16.94
N THR A 54 -18.03 3.55 -16.97
CA THR A 54 -18.93 4.16 -17.98
C THR A 54 -18.34 4.10 -19.38
N ASP A 55 -17.08 4.47 -19.54
CA ASP A 55 -16.42 4.56 -20.87
C ASP A 55 -16.21 3.17 -21.50
N LEU A 56 -15.82 2.18 -20.70
CA LEU A 56 -15.61 0.80 -21.15
C LEU A 56 -16.89 -0.05 -21.10
N HIS A 57 -18.04 0.51 -20.70
CA HIS A 57 -19.34 -0.17 -20.62
C HIS A 57 -19.31 -1.45 -19.75
N VAL A 58 -18.66 -1.38 -18.60
CA VAL A 58 -18.52 -2.50 -17.65
C VAL A 58 -19.21 -2.21 -16.33
N SER A 59 -19.48 -3.27 -15.54
CA SER A 59 -20.09 -3.09 -14.23
C SER A 59 -19.12 -2.42 -13.23
N PRO A 60 -19.61 -1.74 -12.19
CA PRO A 60 -18.76 -1.24 -11.09
C PRO A 60 -17.90 -2.35 -10.45
N ALA A 61 -18.43 -3.56 -10.31
CA ALA A 61 -17.68 -4.70 -9.79
C ALA A 61 -16.50 -5.08 -10.70
N ASP A 62 -16.71 -5.07 -12.03
CA ASP A 62 -15.64 -5.35 -13.00
C ASP A 62 -14.58 -4.24 -13.01
N ALA A 63 -15.00 -2.98 -12.96
CA ALA A 63 -14.08 -1.85 -12.93
C ALA A 63 -13.12 -1.89 -11.73
N VAL A 64 -13.55 -2.40 -10.58
CA VAL A 64 -12.69 -2.53 -9.38
C VAL A 64 -11.47 -3.42 -9.64
N TRP A 65 -11.54 -4.34 -10.62
CA TRP A 65 -10.38 -5.14 -11.00
C TRP A 65 -9.20 -4.29 -11.50
N VAL A 66 -9.44 -3.11 -12.03
CA VAL A 66 -8.38 -2.16 -12.44
C VAL A 66 -7.47 -1.80 -11.24
N VAL A 67 -8.04 -1.67 -10.05
CA VAL A 67 -7.28 -1.43 -8.81
C VAL A 67 -6.73 -2.75 -8.25
N ASN A 68 -7.55 -3.81 -8.24
CA ASN A 68 -7.19 -5.08 -7.62
C ASN A 68 -5.97 -5.72 -8.28
N VAL A 69 -5.92 -5.84 -9.62
CA VAL A 69 -4.79 -6.52 -10.30
C VAL A 69 -3.47 -5.79 -10.08
N TYR A 70 -3.50 -4.46 -10.06
CA TYR A 70 -2.33 -3.65 -9.71
C TYR A 70 -1.85 -3.95 -8.29
N GLN A 71 -2.75 -3.94 -7.32
CA GLN A 71 -2.41 -4.19 -5.92
C GLN A 71 -1.97 -5.63 -5.68
N ILE A 72 -2.61 -6.61 -6.32
CA ILE A 72 -2.21 -8.03 -6.27
C ILE A 72 -0.79 -8.18 -6.78
N ALA A 73 -0.50 -7.66 -7.98
CA ALA A 73 0.82 -7.74 -8.58
C ALA A 73 1.88 -7.08 -7.69
N LEU A 74 1.56 -5.90 -7.13
CA LEU A 74 2.43 -5.16 -6.24
C LEU A 74 2.71 -5.93 -4.95
N VAL A 75 1.67 -6.40 -4.24
CA VAL A 75 1.82 -7.11 -2.95
C VAL A 75 2.49 -8.46 -3.11
N ALA A 76 2.10 -9.23 -4.13
CA ALA A 76 2.63 -10.56 -4.39
C ALA A 76 4.14 -10.54 -4.66
N THR A 77 4.63 -9.48 -5.30
CA THR A 77 6.04 -9.39 -5.73
C THR A 77 6.90 -8.47 -4.86
N LEU A 78 6.31 -7.76 -3.89
CA LEU A 78 7.03 -6.80 -3.04
C LEU A 78 8.20 -7.45 -2.28
N LEU A 79 7.95 -8.57 -1.60
CA LEU A 79 8.96 -9.30 -0.85
C LEU A 79 9.97 -10.01 -1.77
N PRO A 80 9.53 -10.74 -2.81
CA PRO A 80 10.43 -11.32 -3.81
C PRO A 80 11.38 -10.32 -4.45
N LEU A 81 10.88 -9.16 -4.91
CA LEU A 81 11.72 -8.14 -5.54
C LEU A 81 12.64 -7.44 -4.54
N GLY A 82 12.22 -7.30 -3.27
CA GLY A 82 13.09 -6.85 -2.20
C GLY A 82 14.29 -7.77 -1.98
N ALA A 83 14.04 -9.08 -1.86
CA ALA A 83 15.08 -10.09 -1.72
C ALA A 83 15.97 -10.21 -2.98
N LEU A 84 15.37 -10.09 -4.17
CA LEU A 84 16.13 -10.06 -5.42
C LEU A 84 17.05 -8.82 -5.48
N GLY A 85 16.60 -7.68 -4.92
CA GLY A 85 17.38 -6.46 -4.79
C GLY A 85 18.66 -6.63 -3.96
N GLU A 86 18.64 -7.47 -2.94
CA GLU A 86 19.84 -7.80 -2.16
C GLU A 86 20.90 -8.55 -3.00
N ILE A 87 20.47 -9.35 -3.96
CA ILE A 87 21.34 -10.20 -4.79
C ILE A 87 21.82 -9.46 -6.04
N VAL A 88 20.91 -8.80 -6.76
CA VAL A 88 21.19 -8.17 -8.06
C VAL A 88 21.69 -6.73 -7.88
N GLY A 89 21.30 -6.09 -6.78
CA GLY A 89 21.51 -4.66 -6.48
C GLY A 89 20.18 -3.91 -6.44
N HIS A 90 19.97 -3.15 -5.37
CA HIS A 90 18.71 -2.41 -5.14
C HIS A 90 18.46 -1.36 -6.22
N GLU A 91 19.54 -0.70 -6.70
CA GLU A 91 19.47 0.30 -7.78
C GLU A 91 18.97 -0.29 -9.10
N ARG A 92 19.33 -1.54 -9.41
CA ARG A 92 18.92 -2.21 -10.65
C ARG A 92 17.44 -2.61 -10.59
N ILE A 93 16.99 -3.17 -9.46
CA ILE A 93 15.59 -3.50 -9.27
C ILE A 93 14.74 -2.24 -9.30
N TYR A 94 15.21 -1.15 -8.68
CA TYR A 94 14.52 0.14 -8.72
C TYR A 94 14.37 0.69 -10.15
N LEU A 95 15.46 0.75 -10.91
CA LEU A 95 15.45 1.26 -12.29
C LEU A 95 14.63 0.38 -13.23
N GLY A 96 14.77 -0.95 -13.12
CA GLY A 96 13.94 -1.90 -13.88
C GLY A 96 12.46 -1.77 -13.54
N GLY A 97 12.13 -1.62 -12.27
CA GLY A 97 10.76 -1.39 -11.80
C GLY A 97 10.19 -0.06 -12.31
N LEU A 98 10.98 1.02 -12.24
CA LEU A 98 10.56 2.33 -12.74
C LEU A 98 10.36 2.33 -14.27
N LEU A 99 11.23 1.65 -15.02
CA LEU A 99 11.06 1.49 -16.46
C LEU A 99 9.76 0.75 -16.78
N LEU A 100 9.55 -0.40 -16.13
CA LEU A 100 8.34 -1.21 -16.32
C LEU A 100 7.08 -0.42 -15.93
N PHE A 101 7.10 0.31 -14.81
CA PHE A 101 6.00 1.16 -14.37
C PHE A 101 5.66 2.23 -15.41
N THR A 102 6.68 2.90 -15.96
CA THR A 102 6.49 3.98 -16.94
C THR A 102 5.94 3.44 -18.25
N LEU A 103 6.48 2.32 -18.77
CA LEU A 103 5.98 1.69 -19.99
C LEU A 103 4.56 1.14 -19.82
N ALA A 104 4.28 0.51 -18.67
CA ALA A 104 2.95 0.02 -18.35
C ALA A 104 1.94 1.17 -18.17
N SER A 105 2.35 2.33 -17.66
CA SER A 105 1.52 3.54 -17.59
C SER A 105 1.10 4.00 -19.00
N LEU A 106 2.01 3.92 -19.97
CA LEU A 106 1.67 4.17 -21.38
C LEU A 106 0.65 3.14 -21.87
N GLY A 107 0.84 1.86 -21.55
CA GLY A 107 -0.12 0.80 -21.87
C GLY A 107 -1.51 1.05 -21.27
N CYS A 108 -1.58 1.54 -20.01
CA CYS A 108 -2.84 1.93 -19.39
C CYS A 108 -3.51 3.11 -20.12
N ALA A 109 -2.72 4.11 -20.50
CA ALA A 109 -3.24 5.28 -21.23
C ALA A 109 -3.73 4.94 -22.65
N MET A 110 -3.23 3.86 -23.24
CA MET A 110 -3.61 3.39 -24.58
C MET A 110 -4.61 2.22 -24.55
N ALA A 111 -5.15 1.87 -23.39
CA ALA A 111 -6.05 0.73 -23.25
C ALA A 111 -7.40 1.00 -23.96
N TRP A 112 -7.87 0.02 -24.72
CA TRP A 112 -9.12 0.08 -25.50
C TRP A 112 -10.22 -0.86 -24.98
N SER A 113 -9.91 -1.67 -23.98
CA SER A 113 -10.83 -2.60 -23.33
C SER A 113 -10.42 -2.81 -21.87
N LEU A 114 -11.34 -3.34 -21.06
CA LEU A 114 -11.02 -3.70 -19.68
C LEU A 114 -9.84 -4.68 -19.61
N ASP A 115 -9.84 -5.73 -20.43
CA ASP A 115 -8.78 -6.75 -20.42
C ASP A 115 -7.41 -6.15 -20.76
N SER A 116 -7.32 -5.27 -21.77
CA SER A 116 -6.07 -4.58 -22.10
C SER A 116 -5.60 -3.70 -20.97
N LEU A 117 -6.52 -3.01 -20.26
CA LEU A 117 -6.22 -2.20 -19.09
C LEU A 117 -5.76 -3.08 -17.92
N LEU A 118 -6.40 -4.22 -17.66
CA LEU A 118 -6.01 -5.14 -16.58
C LEU A 118 -4.61 -5.71 -16.80
N VAL A 119 -4.25 -6.08 -18.03
CA VAL A 119 -2.88 -6.53 -18.35
C VAL A 119 -1.88 -5.39 -18.09
N ALA A 120 -2.14 -4.20 -18.59
CA ALA A 120 -1.27 -3.04 -18.38
C ALA A 120 -1.14 -2.70 -16.88
N ARG A 121 -2.24 -2.74 -16.12
CA ARG A 121 -2.27 -2.51 -14.66
C ARG A 121 -1.48 -3.57 -13.90
N THR A 122 -1.54 -4.83 -14.33
CA THR A 122 -0.72 -5.91 -13.73
C THR A 122 0.77 -5.63 -13.91
N LEU A 123 1.20 -5.27 -15.12
CA LEU A 123 2.58 -4.89 -15.40
C LEU A 123 3.01 -3.63 -14.63
N GLN A 124 2.11 -2.65 -14.51
CA GLN A 124 2.34 -1.43 -13.75
C GLN A 124 2.51 -1.74 -12.25
N GLY A 125 1.72 -2.66 -11.70
CA GLY A 125 1.85 -3.14 -10.32
C GLY A 125 3.18 -3.85 -10.05
N LEU A 126 3.66 -4.67 -10.99
CA LEU A 126 5.00 -5.27 -10.95
C LEU A 126 6.10 -4.20 -10.94
N GLY A 127 5.97 -3.18 -11.79
CA GLY A 127 6.89 -2.05 -11.83
C GLY A 127 6.91 -1.25 -10.52
N ALA A 128 5.74 -0.94 -9.97
CA ALA A 128 5.58 -0.27 -8.69
C ALA A 128 6.21 -1.08 -7.54
N SER A 129 6.05 -2.40 -7.57
CA SER A 129 6.68 -3.31 -6.61
C SER A 129 8.20 -3.22 -6.66
N GLY A 130 8.80 -3.18 -7.86
CA GLY A 130 10.24 -2.97 -8.03
C GLY A 130 10.74 -1.68 -7.40
N VAL A 131 9.98 -0.59 -7.54
CA VAL A 131 10.29 0.71 -6.91
C VAL A 131 10.14 0.63 -5.40
N MET A 132 8.99 0.17 -4.90
CA MET A 132 8.63 0.25 -3.48
C MET A 132 9.39 -0.73 -2.60
N SER A 133 9.70 -1.94 -3.10
CA SER A 133 10.38 -3.00 -2.35
C SER A 133 11.79 -2.61 -1.92
N VAL A 134 12.51 -1.86 -2.75
CA VAL A 134 13.90 -1.48 -2.49
C VAL A 134 14.07 -0.02 -2.06
N ASN A 135 12.99 0.78 -2.07
CA ASN A 135 13.04 2.20 -1.75
C ASN A 135 13.63 2.48 -0.35
N THR A 136 13.19 1.73 0.66
CA THR A 136 13.69 1.86 2.04
C THR A 136 15.17 1.55 2.16
N ALA A 137 15.66 0.55 1.42
CA ALA A 137 17.08 0.21 1.36
C ALA A 137 17.88 1.34 0.67
N LEU A 138 17.40 1.85 -0.47
CA LEU A 138 18.07 2.96 -1.17
C LEU A 138 18.17 4.22 -0.30
N VAL A 139 17.14 4.56 0.50
CA VAL A 139 17.22 5.67 1.46
C VAL A 139 18.42 5.50 2.40
N ARG A 140 18.72 4.28 2.88
CA ARG A 140 19.87 4.02 3.75
C ARG A 140 21.22 4.22 3.07
N PHE A 141 21.33 3.91 1.77
CA PHE A 141 22.57 4.12 1.00
C PHE A 141 22.76 5.56 0.55
N ILE A 142 21.66 6.31 0.40
CA ILE A 142 21.68 7.70 -0.06
C ILE A 142 21.96 8.66 1.10
N TYR A 143 21.33 8.44 2.27
CA TYR A 143 21.47 9.32 3.43
C TYR A 143 22.64 8.89 4.33
N PRO A 144 23.41 9.86 4.91
CA PRO A 144 24.35 9.54 5.97
C PRO A 144 23.65 8.88 7.18
N SER A 145 24.30 7.98 7.88
CA SER A 145 23.75 7.21 9.01
C SER A 145 23.02 8.08 10.04
N ARG A 146 23.61 9.24 10.36
CA ARG A 146 23.02 10.25 11.27
C ARG A 146 21.73 10.89 10.75
N MET A 147 21.44 10.80 9.45
CA MET A 147 20.29 11.43 8.78
C MET A 147 19.26 10.43 8.23
N VAL A 148 19.48 9.14 8.36
CA VAL A 148 18.58 8.09 7.82
C VAL A 148 17.16 8.24 8.36
N GLY A 149 17.00 8.61 9.64
CA GLY A 149 15.69 8.91 10.22
C GLY A 149 14.95 10.06 9.51
N ARG A 150 15.68 11.11 9.08
CA ARG A 150 15.10 12.19 8.27
C ARG A 150 14.69 11.68 6.88
N GLY A 151 15.50 10.78 6.28
CA GLY A 151 15.17 10.14 5.01
C GLY A 151 13.85 9.37 5.08
N PHE A 152 13.64 8.58 6.13
CA PHE A 152 12.37 7.87 6.35
C PHE A 152 11.21 8.83 6.64
N GLY A 153 11.45 9.92 7.38
CA GLY A 153 10.45 10.96 7.58
C GLY A 153 10.00 11.62 6.29
N HIS A 154 10.95 11.99 5.41
CA HIS A 154 10.64 12.53 4.09
C HIS A 154 9.88 11.51 3.23
N ASN A 155 10.28 10.22 3.27
CA ASN A 155 9.58 9.15 2.56
C ASN A 155 8.11 9.03 2.98
N ALA A 156 7.85 9.06 4.29
CA ALA A 156 6.49 9.04 4.83
C ALA A 156 5.69 10.29 4.42
N LEU A 157 6.32 11.46 4.43
CA LEU A 157 5.71 12.72 4.00
C LEU A 157 5.32 12.68 2.52
N VAL A 158 6.19 12.17 1.66
CA VAL A 158 5.92 12.00 0.21
C VAL A 158 4.69 11.13 -0.02
N VAL A 159 4.63 9.97 0.64
CA VAL A 159 3.47 9.07 0.54
C VAL A 159 2.19 9.75 1.03
N ALA A 160 2.23 10.41 2.19
CA ALA A 160 1.06 11.09 2.75
C ALA A 160 0.58 12.22 1.83
N THR A 161 1.50 13.02 1.28
CA THR A 161 1.17 14.11 0.35
C THR A 161 0.57 13.58 -0.95
N ALA A 162 1.10 12.49 -1.51
CA ALA A 162 0.58 11.85 -2.70
C ALA A 162 -0.87 11.36 -2.50
N PHE A 163 -1.16 10.71 -1.38
CA PHE A 163 -2.52 10.28 -1.05
C PHE A 163 -3.47 11.47 -0.78
N THR A 164 -2.97 12.55 -0.18
CA THR A 164 -3.79 13.76 0.09
C THR A 164 -4.15 14.49 -1.21
N LEU A 165 -3.18 14.66 -2.10
CA LEU A 165 -3.38 15.38 -3.36
C LEU A 165 -4.03 14.52 -4.45
N GLY A 166 -3.97 13.19 -4.33
CA GLY A 166 -4.47 12.24 -5.32
C GLY A 166 -5.87 12.54 -5.81
N PRO A 167 -6.87 12.60 -4.93
CA PRO A 167 -8.26 12.89 -5.32
C PRO A 167 -8.41 14.22 -6.05
N THR A 168 -7.77 15.27 -5.55
CA THR A 168 -7.82 16.61 -6.16
C THR A 168 -7.17 16.64 -7.56
N ILE A 169 -6.01 15.99 -7.71
CA ILE A 169 -5.31 15.89 -9.01
C ILE A 169 -6.17 15.07 -9.99
N ALA A 170 -6.71 13.92 -9.54
CA ALA A 170 -7.57 13.09 -10.37
C ALA A 170 -8.78 13.87 -10.90
N SER A 171 -9.49 14.55 -10.02
CA SER A 171 -10.65 15.35 -10.39
C SER A 171 -10.30 16.51 -11.31
N GLY A 172 -9.16 17.17 -11.07
CA GLY A 172 -8.68 18.23 -11.97
C GLY A 172 -8.40 17.73 -13.37
N ILE A 173 -7.78 16.55 -13.51
CA ILE A 173 -7.52 15.94 -14.83
C ILE A 173 -8.83 15.50 -15.49
N LEU A 174 -9.75 14.86 -14.75
CA LEU A 174 -11.04 14.41 -15.27
C LEU A 174 -11.97 15.58 -15.67
N ALA A 175 -11.79 16.76 -15.06
CA ALA A 175 -12.55 17.96 -15.43
C ALA A 175 -12.21 18.51 -16.84
N ILE A 176 -10.98 18.29 -17.31
CA ILE A 176 -10.48 18.85 -18.58
C ILE A 176 -10.13 17.78 -19.61
N GLY A 177 -10.12 16.51 -19.23
CA GLY A 177 -9.70 15.39 -20.09
C GLY A 177 -10.40 14.08 -19.72
N HIS A 178 -9.93 13.01 -20.34
CA HIS A 178 -10.45 11.65 -20.17
C HIS A 178 -9.57 10.85 -19.20
N TRP A 179 -10.11 9.77 -18.63
CA TRP A 179 -9.42 8.91 -17.66
C TRP A 179 -8.02 8.39 -18.10
N PRO A 180 -7.71 8.14 -19.40
CA PRO A 180 -6.37 7.74 -19.83
C PRO A 180 -5.28 8.73 -19.45
N TRP A 181 -5.60 10.02 -19.35
CA TRP A 181 -4.63 11.07 -18.95
C TRP A 181 -4.12 10.88 -17.52
N LEU A 182 -4.90 10.23 -16.67
CA LEU A 182 -4.50 9.89 -15.29
C LEU A 182 -3.29 8.94 -15.25
N PHE A 183 -3.15 8.10 -16.27
CA PHE A 183 -1.99 7.22 -16.42
C PHE A 183 -0.87 7.87 -17.25
N ALA A 184 -1.23 8.65 -18.26
CA ALA A 184 -0.28 9.35 -19.10
C ALA A 184 0.59 10.35 -18.32
N ILE A 185 0.06 10.97 -17.25
CA ILE A 185 0.82 11.89 -16.39
C ILE A 185 2.07 11.24 -15.80
N ASN A 186 2.09 9.93 -15.63
CA ASN A 186 3.25 9.20 -15.11
C ASN A 186 4.44 9.21 -16.09
N LEU A 187 4.21 9.36 -17.40
CA LEU A 187 5.27 9.24 -18.41
C LEU A 187 6.38 10.30 -18.23
N PRO A 188 6.07 11.63 -18.24
CA PRO A 188 7.13 12.63 -18.12
C PRO A 188 7.89 12.52 -16.80
N PHE A 189 7.20 12.27 -15.69
CA PHE A 189 7.85 12.10 -14.39
C PHE A 189 8.68 10.82 -14.31
N GLY A 190 8.20 9.72 -14.90
CA GLY A 190 8.94 8.45 -14.96
C GLY A 190 10.22 8.57 -15.79
N ILE A 191 10.16 9.24 -16.94
CA ILE A 191 11.34 9.49 -17.78
C ILE A 191 12.35 10.36 -17.03
N ILE A 192 11.90 11.45 -16.41
CA ILE A 192 12.78 12.36 -15.64
C ILE A 192 13.42 11.59 -14.47
N ALA A 193 12.64 10.85 -13.67
CA ALA A 193 13.16 10.07 -12.55
C ALA A 193 14.15 9.00 -13.01
N MET A 194 13.90 8.36 -14.17
CA MET A 194 14.79 7.37 -14.78
C MET A 194 16.12 8.01 -15.17
N LEU A 195 16.12 9.12 -15.91
CA LEU A 195 17.32 9.79 -16.35
C LEU A 195 18.18 10.29 -15.17
N ILE A 196 17.55 10.81 -14.14
CA ILE A 196 18.23 11.22 -12.91
C ILE A 196 18.76 10.00 -12.18
N GLY A 197 17.94 8.94 -12.00
CA GLY A 197 18.28 7.72 -11.27
C GLY A 197 19.47 6.99 -11.86
N LEU A 198 19.54 6.86 -13.20
CA LEU A 198 20.66 6.23 -13.91
C LEU A 198 22.01 6.90 -13.60
N LYS A 199 22.02 8.21 -13.38
CA LYS A 199 23.26 8.98 -13.12
C LYS A 199 23.61 9.08 -11.63
N THR A 200 22.62 8.98 -10.75
CA THR A 200 22.79 9.40 -9.35
C THR A 200 22.66 8.29 -8.32
N LEU A 201 21.91 7.22 -8.60
CA LEU A 201 21.77 6.13 -7.66
C LEU A 201 23.11 5.42 -7.42
N PRO A 202 23.45 5.12 -6.15
CA PRO A 202 24.67 4.41 -5.84
C PRO A 202 24.52 2.91 -6.15
N PRO A 203 25.60 2.25 -6.64
CA PRO A 203 25.64 0.80 -6.67
C PRO A 203 25.56 0.29 -5.23
N THR A 204 24.74 -0.73 -5.01
CA THR A 204 24.53 -1.29 -3.67
C THR A 204 25.28 -2.62 -3.48
N PRO A 205 25.73 -2.95 -2.26
CA PRO A 205 26.34 -4.23 -1.96
C PRO A 205 25.40 -5.39 -2.33
N ARG A 206 25.99 -6.47 -2.85
CA ARG A 206 25.23 -7.66 -3.26
C ARG A 206 25.46 -8.80 -2.30
N ALA A 207 24.38 -9.44 -1.89
CA ALA A 207 24.45 -10.64 -1.06
C ALA A 207 24.91 -11.86 -1.89
N VAL A 208 25.62 -12.78 -1.24
CA VAL A 208 26.18 -13.98 -1.89
C VAL A 208 25.21 -15.17 -1.81
N HIS A 209 24.11 -15.06 -1.05
CA HIS A 209 23.12 -16.13 -0.93
C HIS A 209 22.28 -16.29 -2.22
N ARG A 210 21.78 -17.52 -2.43
CA ARG A 210 20.90 -17.82 -3.57
C ARG A 210 19.50 -17.28 -3.33
N PHE A 211 18.86 -16.84 -4.41
CA PHE A 211 17.46 -16.42 -4.38
C PHE A 211 16.53 -17.61 -4.09
N ASP A 212 15.69 -17.49 -3.06
CA ASP A 212 14.66 -18.48 -2.78
C ASP A 212 13.44 -18.30 -3.72
N PHE A 213 13.61 -18.78 -4.96
CA PHE A 213 12.57 -18.70 -5.98
C PHE A 213 11.27 -19.40 -5.54
N PHE A 214 11.40 -20.56 -4.87
CA PHE A 214 10.24 -21.33 -4.43
C PHE A 214 9.47 -20.60 -3.32
N GLY A 215 10.17 -20.03 -2.35
CA GLY A 215 9.55 -19.17 -1.33
C GLY A 215 8.85 -17.94 -1.93
N ALA A 216 9.44 -17.34 -2.96
CA ALA A 216 8.85 -16.22 -3.70
C ALA A 216 7.54 -16.62 -4.40
N VAL A 217 7.51 -17.76 -5.07
CA VAL A 217 6.30 -18.30 -5.74
C VAL A 217 5.21 -18.63 -4.72
N LEU A 218 5.58 -19.24 -3.59
CA LEU A 218 4.63 -19.55 -2.51
C LEU A 218 4.01 -18.28 -1.91
N ALA A 219 4.81 -17.23 -1.67
CA ALA A 219 4.33 -15.96 -1.15
C ALA A 219 3.39 -15.25 -2.14
N ALA A 220 3.80 -15.18 -3.41
CA ALA A 220 3.00 -14.59 -4.48
C ALA A 220 1.69 -15.37 -4.70
N GLY A 221 1.77 -16.71 -4.73
CA GLY A 221 0.61 -17.59 -4.90
C GLY A 221 -0.37 -17.51 -3.73
N CYS A 222 0.12 -17.48 -2.49
CA CYS A 222 -0.70 -17.35 -1.29
C CYS A 222 -1.53 -16.06 -1.33
N LEU A 223 -0.87 -14.90 -1.50
CA LEU A 223 -1.55 -13.60 -1.52
C LEU A 223 -2.42 -13.42 -2.76
N GLY A 224 -1.93 -13.84 -3.94
CA GLY A 224 -2.66 -13.75 -5.19
C GLY A 224 -3.94 -14.57 -5.17
N LEU A 225 -3.88 -15.85 -4.78
CA LEU A 225 -5.06 -16.72 -4.71
C LEU A 225 -6.06 -16.27 -3.65
N PHE A 226 -5.59 -15.71 -2.53
CA PHE A 226 -6.48 -15.14 -1.51
C PHE A 226 -7.35 -14.02 -2.08
N ILE A 227 -6.73 -13.08 -2.78
CA ILE A 227 -7.43 -11.92 -3.33
C ILE A 227 -8.28 -12.31 -4.55
N ILE A 228 -7.76 -13.20 -5.42
CA ILE A 228 -8.53 -13.74 -6.54
C ILE A 228 -9.75 -14.50 -6.02
N GLY A 229 -9.62 -15.29 -4.95
CA GLY A 229 -10.73 -16.01 -4.34
C GLY A 229 -11.86 -15.07 -3.88
N ILE A 230 -11.53 -13.99 -3.17
CA ILE A 230 -12.51 -12.98 -2.76
C ILE A 230 -13.10 -12.25 -3.98
N GLY A 231 -12.27 -11.82 -4.93
CA GLY A 231 -12.71 -11.14 -6.14
C GLY A 231 -13.61 -12.01 -7.02
N SER A 232 -13.27 -13.30 -7.18
CA SER A 232 -14.09 -14.24 -7.95
C SER A 232 -15.47 -14.47 -7.33
N ALA A 233 -15.60 -14.39 -6.00
CA ALA A 233 -16.90 -14.41 -5.35
C ALA A 233 -17.76 -13.21 -5.77
N ALA A 234 -17.16 -12.05 -6.03
CA ALA A 234 -17.83 -10.86 -6.53
C ALA A 234 -18.42 -11.05 -7.94
N HIS A 235 -17.77 -11.85 -8.78
CA HIS A 235 -18.22 -12.14 -10.15
C HIS A 235 -19.17 -13.34 -10.26
N LYS A 236 -19.78 -13.77 -9.16
CA LYS A 236 -20.69 -14.94 -9.14
C LYS A 236 -20.05 -16.21 -9.73
N ALA A 237 -18.72 -16.33 -9.62
CA ALA A 237 -18.02 -17.55 -9.98
C ALA A 237 -18.58 -18.72 -9.18
N SER A 238 -18.46 -19.93 -9.70
CA SER A 238 -18.98 -21.10 -9.02
C SER A 238 -18.42 -21.21 -7.60
N PRO A 239 -19.24 -21.40 -6.56
CA PRO A 239 -18.79 -21.48 -5.17
C PRO A 239 -17.60 -22.44 -4.95
N PRO A 240 -17.52 -23.60 -5.64
CA PRO A 240 -16.34 -24.46 -5.55
C PRO A 240 -15.03 -23.79 -5.94
N LEU A 241 -15.03 -22.96 -7.00
CA LEU A 241 -13.82 -22.27 -7.45
C LEU A 241 -13.29 -21.29 -6.39
N VAL A 242 -14.19 -20.53 -5.77
CA VAL A 242 -13.86 -19.59 -4.70
C VAL A 242 -13.28 -20.34 -3.51
N VAL A 243 -13.93 -21.44 -3.08
CA VAL A 243 -13.47 -22.26 -1.96
C VAL A 243 -12.11 -22.87 -2.26
N VAL A 244 -11.91 -23.42 -3.45
CA VAL A 244 -10.62 -23.99 -3.88
C VAL A 244 -9.51 -22.94 -3.86
N ALA A 245 -9.76 -21.73 -4.37
CA ALA A 245 -8.78 -20.64 -4.36
C ALA A 245 -8.38 -20.23 -2.92
N LEU A 246 -9.37 -20.11 -2.03
CA LEU A 246 -9.12 -19.77 -0.62
C LEU A 246 -8.39 -20.89 0.13
N ILE A 247 -8.77 -22.16 -0.07
CA ILE A 247 -8.07 -23.30 0.53
C ILE A 247 -6.65 -23.40 -0.01
N ALA A 248 -6.45 -23.26 -1.31
CA ALA A 248 -5.12 -23.26 -1.93
C ALA A 248 -4.24 -22.13 -1.36
N SER A 249 -4.80 -20.94 -1.18
CA SER A 249 -4.09 -19.83 -0.51
C SER A 249 -3.64 -20.20 0.90
N LEU A 250 -4.53 -20.78 1.72
CA LEU A 250 -4.20 -21.21 3.08
C LEU A 250 -3.12 -22.30 3.10
N VAL A 251 -3.20 -23.27 2.18
CA VAL A 251 -2.20 -24.35 2.05
C VAL A 251 -0.85 -23.77 1.65
N LEU A 252 -0.80 -22.87 0.65
CA LEU A 252 0.46 -22.22 0.25
C LEU A 252 1.05 -21.39 1.38
N GLY A 253 0.22 -20.67 2.13
CA GLY A 253 0.65 -19.91 3.30
C GLY A 253 1.21 -20.82 4.41
N TRP A 254 0.60 -21.97 4.65
CA TRP A 254 1.07 -22.96 5.61
C TRP A 254 2.41 -23.58 5.18
N ILE A 255 2.56 -23.96 3.90
CA ILE A 255 3.81 -24.47 3.34
C ILE A 255 4.90 -23.40 3.47
N LEU A 256 4.61 -22.15 3.12
CA LEU A 256 5.52 -21.01 3.25
C LEU A 256 5.98 -20.83 4.69
N MET A 257 5.06 -20.86 5.66
CA MET A 257 5.39 -20.72 7.08
C MET A 257 6.30 -21.86 7.57
N ARG A 258 6.00 -23.11 7.21
CA ARG A 258 6.84 -24.27 7.58
C ARG A 258 8.24 -24.17 6.99
N ARG A 259 8.33 -23.80 5.70
CA ARG A 259 9.60 -23.65 5.01
C ARG A 259 10.48 -22.54 5.61
N HIS A 260 9.88 -21.40 5.97
CA HIS A 260 10.61 -20.26 6.53
C HIS A 260 11.01 -20.45 8.00
N ALA A 261 10.41 -21.39 8.72
CA ALA A 261 10.77 -21.67 10.12
C ALA A 261 12.24 -22.07 10.29
N ASP A 262 12.81 -22.78 9.31
CA ASP A 262 14.16 -23.32 9.34
C ASP A 262 15.14 -22.61 8.36
N HIS A 263 14.69 -21.54 7.71
CA HIS A 263 15.50 -20.83 6.70
C HIS A 263 16.40 -19.77 7.36
N PRO A 264 17.74 -19.76 7.08
CA PRO A 264 18.68 -18.83 7.72
C PRO A 264 18.46 -17.36 7.37
N ALA A 265 17.82 -17.07 6.22
CA ALA A 265 17.44 -15.72 5.78
C ALA A 265 16.00 -15.72 5.25
N PRO A 266 14.97 -15.78 6.11
CA PRO A 266 13.60 -15.87 5.67
C PRO A 266 13.12 -14.54 5.07
N MET A 267 12.48 -14.58 3.89
CA MET A 267 11.85 -13.41 3.27
C MET A 267 10.76 -12.83 4.17
N LEU A 268 10.01 -13.67 4.88
CA LEU A 268 9.05 -13.30 5.91
C LEU A 268 9.65 -13.55 7.29
N PRO A 269 9.91 -12.51 8.08
CA PRO A 269 10.42 -12.67 9.45
C PRO A 269 9.31 -13.11 10.40
N ILE A 270 8.91 -14.38 10.31
CA ILE A 270 7.81 -14.99 11.09
C ILE A 270 8.07 -14.92 12.60
N ASP A 271 9.34 -14.93 12.99
CA ASP A 271 9.77 -14.77 14.39
C ASP A 271 9.27 -13.47 15.04
N LEU A 272 9.06 -12.41 14.27
CA LEU A 272 8.48 -11.17 14.79
C LEU A 272 7.02 -11.35 15.22
N PHE A 273 6.27 -12.23 14.56
CA PHE A 273 4.88 -12.53 14.92
C PHE A 273 4.74 -13.35 16.20
N ARG A 274 5.81 -13.99 16.69
CA ARG A 274 5.84 -14.60 18.01
C ARG A 274 5.74 -13.56 19.14
N ARG A 275 5.97 -12.29 18.83
CA ARG A 275 5.76 -11.17 19.77
C ARG A 275 4.31 -10.69 19.65
N PRO A 276 3.47 -10.88 20.69
CA PRO A 276 2.03 -10.60 20.57
C PRO A 276 1.74 -9.13 20.23
N VAL A 277 2.53 -8.19 20.75
CA VAL A 277 2.38 -6.76 20.43
C VAL A 277 2.62 -6.51 18.95
N PHE A 278 3.61 -7.16 18.33
CA PHE A 278 3.89 -7.04 16.91
C PHE A 278 2.78 -7.65 16.05
N ALA A 279 2.33 -8.87 16.40
CA ALA A 279 1.26 -9.58 15.70
C ALA A 279 -0.06 -8.79 15.74
N LEU A 280 -0.49 -8.34 16.92
CA LEU A 280 -1.71 -7.54 17.09
C LEU A 280 -1.61 -6.19 16.35
N SER A 281 -0.44 -5.53 16.39
CA SER A 281 -0.25 -4.27 15.67
C SER A 281 -0.30 -4.44 14.16
N THR A 282 0.24 -5.55 13.64
CA THR A 282 0.15 -5.89 12.21
C THR A 282 -1.29 -6.21 11.80
N ALA A 283 -1.99 -7.03 12.59
CA ALA A 283 -3.40 -7.36 12.32
C ALA A 283 -4.29 -6.11 12.37
N THR A 284 -4.07 -5.23 13.36
CA THR A 284 -4.77 -3.94 13.46
C THR A 284 -4.48 -3.05 12.24
N ALA A 285 -3.23 -3.06 11.74
CA ALA A 285 -2.87 -2.33 10.51
C ALA A 285 -3.62 -2.90 9.29
N VAL A 286 -3.67 -4.22 9.11
CA VAL A 286 -4.43 -4.85 8.03
C VAL A 286 -5.90 -4.44 8.09
N CYS A 287 -6.53 -4.50 9.26
CA CYS A 287 -7.93 -4.07 9.42
C CYS A 287 -8.13 -2.59 9.02
N SER A 288 -7.27 -1.68 9.51
CA SER A 288 -7.42 -0.25 9.23
C SER A 288 -7.21 0.09 7.75
N PHE A 289 -6.26 -0.57 7.09
CA PHE A 289 -6.04 -0.38 5.66
C PHE A 289 -7.09 -1.10 4.80
N ALA A 290 -7.75 -2.15 5.31
CA ALA A 290 -8.92 -2.73 4.66
C ALA A 290 -10.11 -1.75 4.69
N VAL A 291 -10.31 -1.02 5.79
CA VAL A 291 -11.29 0.08 5.85
C VAL A 291 -10.99 1.13 4.79
N GLN A 292 -9.72 1.52 4.65
CA GLN A 292 -9.31 2.49 3.64
C GLN A 292 -9.58 1.97 2.22
N GLY A 293 -9.25 0.71 1.93
CA GLY A 293 -9.52 0.08 0.63
C GLY A 293 -11.02 0.03 0.31
N LEU A 294 -11.86 -0.40 1.27
CA LEU A 294 -13.33 -0.40 1.15
C LEU A 294 -13.86 1.01 0.84
N ALA A 295 -13.44 2.01 1.62
CA ALA A 295 -13.93 3.38 1.48
C ALA A 295 -13.50 4.04 0.17
N PHE A 296 -12.20 3.97 -0.16
CA PHE A 296 -11.66 4.66 -1.32
C PHE A 296 -12.07 4.04 -2.66
N VAL A 297 -12.49 2.77 -2.66
CA VAL A 297 -13.11 2.14 -3.84
C VAL A 297 -14.60 2.45 -3.91
N SER A 298 -15.34 2.38 -2.79
CA SER A 298 -16.79 2.48 -2.83
C SER A 298 -17.33 3.91 -2.84
N LEU A 299 -16.65 4.87 -2.20
CA LEU A 299 -17.14 6.25 -2.10
C LEU A 299 -17.25 6.97 -3.45
N PRO A 300 -16.30 6.85 -4.40
CA PRO A 300 -16.47 7.45 -5.71
C PRO A 300 -17.76 7.00 -6.41
N PHE A 301 -18.02 5.70 -6.46
CA PHE A 301 -19.28 5.18 -7.02
C PHE A 301 -20.51 5.68 -6.26
N TYR A 302 -20.44 5.76 -4.93
CA TYR A 302 -21.53 6.27 -4.11
C TYR A 302 -21.84 7.74 -4.43
N PHE A 303 -20.82 8.58 -4.58
CA PHE A 303 -20.98 9.98 -4.88
C PHE A 303 -21.47 10.22 -6.32
N GLU A 304 -20.95 9.49 -7.28
CA GLU A 304 -21.27 9.69 -8.70
C GLU A 304 -22.57 8.99 -9.14
N GLU A 305 -22.79 7.73 -8.75
CA GLU A 305 -23.92 6.94 -9.21
C GLU A 305 -25.16 7.09 -8.31
N VAL A 306 -24.98 7.21 -6.98
CA VAL A 306 -26.10 7.28 -6.03
C VAL A 306 -26.48 8.71 -5.73
N LEU A 307 -25.49 9.57 -5.45
CA LEU A 307 -25.73 10.98 -5.13
C LEU A 307 -25.71 11.90 -6.36
N LEU A 308 -25.42 11.35 -7.56
CA LEU A 308 -25.38 12.05 -8.85
C LEU A 308 -24.47 13.30 -8.83
N ARG A 309 -23.34 13.21 -8.12
CA ARG A 309 -22.35 14.27 -8.03
C ARG A 309 -21.37 14.19 -9.20
N SER A 310 -20.85 15.35 -9.61
CA SER A 310 -19.81 15.40 -10.64
C SER A 310 -18.49 14.78 -10.16
N GLN A 311 -17.64 14.36 -11.10
CA GLN A 311 -16.30 13.85 -10.80
C GLN A 311 -15.45 14.84 -10.02
N VAL A 312 -15.61 16.14 -10.31
CA VAL A 312 -14.90 17.21 -9.59
C VAL A 312 -15.36 17.29 -8.14
N GLU A 313 -16.68 17.26 -7.90
CA GLU A 313 -17.24 17.24 -6.53
C GLU A 313 -16.79 15.99 -5.78
N THR A 314 -16.79 14.82 -6.43
CA THR A 314 -16.32 13.56 -5.86
C THR A 314 -14.89 13.68 -5.34
N GLY A 315 -13.96 14.26 -6.11
CA GLY A 315 -12.60 14.48 -5.65
C GLY A 315 -12.50 15.43 -4.47
N PHE A 316 -13.30 16.52 -4.46
CA PHE A 316 -13.37 17.41 -3.31
C PHE A 316 -13.91 16.70 -2.06
N PHE A 317 -14.91 15.83 -2.19
CA PHE A 317 -15.44 15.06 -1.07
C PHE A 317 -14.47 14.00 -0.54
N MET A 318 -13.57 13.47 -1.38
CA MET A 318 -12.55 12.52 -0.97
C MET A 318 -11.35 13.19 -0.25
N THR A 319 -11.10 14.48 -0.48
CA THR A 319 -9.94 15.22 0.03
C THR A 319 -9.92 15.41 1.56
N PRO A 320 -11.03 15.64 2.30
CA PRO A 320 -11.01 15.87 3.74
C PRO A 320 -10.40 14.73 4.56
N TRP A 321 -10.60 13.48 4.17
CA TRP A 321 -10.02 12.34 4.89
C TRP A 321 -8.48 12.38 4.91
N PRO A 322 -7.76 12.32 3.78
CA PRO A 322 -6.29 12.34 3.80
C PRO A 322 -5.74 13.67 4.32
N LEU A 323 -6.43 14.79 4.14
CA LEU A 323 -6.03 16.09 4.69
C LEU A 323 -6.01 16.06 6.22
N VAL A 324 -7.07 15.56 6.84
CA VAL A 324 -7.14 15.43 8.31
C VAL A 324 -6.13 14.41 8.81
N VAL A 325 -5.89 13.32 8.10
CA VAL A 325 -4.80 12.36 8.42
C VAL A 325 -3.46 13.08 8.46
N ALA A 326 -3.14 13.92 7.47
CA ALA A 326 -1.89 14.66 7.43
C ALA A 326 -1.73 15.62 8.61
N ILE A 327 -2.81 16.27 9.04
CA ILE A 327 -2.82 17.16 10.22
C ILE A 327 -2.67 16.35 11.52
N MET A 328 -3.33 15.19 11.60
CA MET A 328 -3.34 14.36 12.81
C MET A 328 -2.06 13.54 13.01
N ALA A 329 -1.31 13.23 11.95
CA ALA A 329 -0.09 12.43 12.04
C ALA A 329 0.95 13.01 13.01
N PRO A 330 1.33 14.30 12.97
CA PRO A 330 2.25 14.89 13.95
C PRO A 330 1.65 14.98 15.37
N ILE A 331 0.33 15.17 15.48
CA ILE A 331 -0.37 15.21 16.77
C ILE A 331 -0.34 13.82 17.43
N GLY A 332 -0.74 12.79 16.67
CA GLY A 332 -0.68 11.40 17.11
C GLY A 332 0.75 10.96 17.48
N GLY A 333 1.75 11.45 16.74
CA GLY A 333 3.16 11.22 17.04
C GLY A 333 3.54 11.76 18.43
N ARG A 334 3.20 13.01 18.74
CA ARG A 334 3.47 13.64 20.06
C ARG A 334 2.69 12.96 21.20
N LEU A 335 1.43 12.59 20.96
CA LEU A 335 0.63 11.89 21.95
C LEU A 335 1.18 10.48 22.23
N SER A 336 1.74 9.81 21.24
CA SER A 336 2.34 8.48 21.40
C SER A 336 3.60 8.48 22.29
N ASP A 337 4.16 9.66 22.61
CA ASP A 337 5.24 9.80 23.60
C ASP A 337 4.72 9.73 25.04
N ARG A 338 3.43 10.06 25.26
CA ARG A 338 2.82 10.18 26.59
C ARG A 338 1.81 9.08 26.89
N TYR A 339 1.15 8.56 25.89
CA TYR A 339 0.06 7.58 26.04
C TYR A 339 0.37 6.27 25.31
N PRO A 340 -0.06 5.13 25.85
CA PRO A 340 0.14 3.82 25.22
C PRO A 340 -0.49 3.76 23.82
N ALA A 341 0.25 3.19 22.87
CA ALA A 341 -0.21 3.04 21.48
C ALA A 341 -1.51 2.24 21.36
N GLY A 342 -1.78 1.34 22.32
CA GLY A 342 -3.03 0.56 22.39
C GLY A 342 -4.27 1.44 22.62
N ILE A 343 -4.18 2.44 23.50
CA ILE A 343 -5.27 3.39 23.79
C ILE A 343 -5.50 4.30 22.58
N LEU A 344 -4.44 4.97 22.12
CA LEU A 344 -4.57 5.91 21.01
C LEU A 344 -5.09 5.22 19.74
N GLY A 345 -4.52 4.05 19.41
CA GLY A 345 -4.95 3.28 18.27
C GLY A 345 -6.38 2.75 18.41
N GLY A 346 -6.77 2.30 19.62
CA GLY A 346 -8.12 1.83 19.91
C GLY A 346 -9.17 2.94 19.75
N LEU A 347 -8.93 4.09 20.36
CA LEU A 347 -9.81 5.26 20.23
C LEU A 347 -9.87 5.79 18.78
N GLY A 348 -8.72 5.82 18.09
CA GLY A 348 -8.68 6.22 16.69
C GLY A 348 -9.53 5.32 15.80
N LEU A 349 -9.41 3.99 15.95
CA LEU A 349 -10.22 3.03 15.16
C LEU A 349 -11.69 3.02 15.58
N ALA A 350 -12.03 3.24 16.86
CA ALA A 350 -13.41 3.42 17.27
C ALA A 350 -14.04 4.63 16.58
N LEU A 351 -13.31 5.76 16.51
CA LEU A 351 -13.75 6.96 15.82
C LEU A 351 -13.88 6.72 14.30
N LEU A 352 -12.97 5.97 13.70
CA LEU A 352 -13.04 5.56 12.29
C LEU A 352 -14.29 4.69 12.05
N ALA A 353 -14.61 3.75 12.96
CA ALA A 353 -15.81 2.92 12.87
C ALA A 353 -17.09 3.78 12.89
N VAL A 354 -17.15 4.76 13.78
CA VAL A 354 -18.26 5.72 13.84
C VAL A 354 -18.35 6.52 12.54
N GLY A 355 -17.24 7.06 12.03
CA GLY A 355 -17.20 7.80 10.76
C GLY A 355 -17.69 6.98 9.58
N MET A 356 -17.26 5.73 9.47
CA MET A 356 -17.69 4.79 8.42
C MET A 356 -19.18 4.45 8.54
N ALA A 357 -19.68 4.19 9.75
CA ALA A 357 -21.11 3.95 9.98
C ALA A 357 -21.96 5.17 9.60
N LEU A 358 -21.50 6.38 9.94
CA LEU A 358 -22.15 7.62 9.56
C LEU A 358 -22.18 7.84 8.03
N LEU A 359 -21.11 7.47 7.32
CA LEU A 359 -21.08 7.50 5.85
C LEU A 359 -22.03 6.46 5.25
N ALA A 360 -22.15 5.27 5.84
CA ALA A 360 -23.06 4.23 5.36
C ALA A 360 -24.56 4.65 5.45
N VAL A 361 -24.90 5.55 6.39
CA VAL A 361 -26.27 6.05 6.60
C VAL A 361 -26.44 7.52 6.16
N LEU A 362 -25.75 7.92 5.08
CA LEU A 362 -25.94 9.25 4.50
C LEU A 362 -27.41 9.43 4.04
N PRO A 363 -28.02 10.61 4.24
CA PRO A 363 -29.34 10.91 3.67
C PRO A 363 -29.29 10.89 2.14
N ALA A 364 -30.45 10.74 1.49
CA ALA A 364 -30.53 10.65 0.02
C ALA A 364 -30.02 11.93 -0.69
N THR A 365 -30.15 13.09 -0.06
CA THR A 365 -29.67 14.38 -0.59
C THR A 365 -28.81 15.10 0.45
N PRO A 366 -27.55 14.63 0.67
CA PRO A 366 -26.70 15.26 1.67
C PRO A 366 -26.14 16.58 1.14
N GLY A 367 -26.16 17.62 1.99
CA GLY A 367 -25.41 18.85 1.72
C GLY A 367 -23.89 18.59 1.79
N VAL A 368 -23.11 19.46 1.13
CA VAL A 368 -21.63 19.38 1.10
C VAL A 368 -21.03 19.26 2.50
N ALA A 369 -21.46 20.12 3.43
CA ALA A 369 -20.99 20.09 4.81
C ALA A 369 -21.22 18.73 5.48
N ASN A 370 -22.35 18.06 5.17
CA ASN A 370 -22.70 16.77 5.75
C ASN A 370 -21.74 15.66 5.33
N ILE A 371 -21.25 15.68 4.11
CA ILE A 371 -20.23 14.73 3.61
C ILE A 371 -18.86 15.06 4.23
N VAL A 372 -18.46 16.33 4.17
CA VAL A 372 -17.12 16.79 4.58
C VAL A 372 -16.82 16.47 6.05
N TRP A 373 -17.74 16.75 6.99
CA TRP A 373 -17.43 16.45 8.40
C TRP A 373 -17.38 14.96 8.71
N ARG A 374 -18.15 14.11 8.02
CA ARG A 374 -18.10 12.65 8.18
C ARG A 374 -16.77 12.10 7.65
N MET A 375 -16.32 12.57 6.48
CA MET A 375 -15.01 12.25 5.93
C MET A 375 -13.88 12.73 6.86
N ALA A 376 -14.03 13.91 7.46
CA ALA A 376 -13.07 14.44 8.42
C ALA A 376 -12.99 13.57 9.69
N ILE A 377 -14.10 13.04 10.20
CA ILE A 377 -14.11 12.08 11.32
C ILE A 377 -13.33 10.80 10.94
N CYS A 378 -13.54 10.26 9.74
CA CYS A 378 -12.79 9.12 9.27
C CYS A 378 -11.29 9.42 9.22
N GLY A 379 -10.91 10.59 8.69
CA GLY A 379 -9.52 11.06 8.65
C GLY A 379 -8.91 11.23 10.04
N LEU A 380 -9.66 11.80 10.96
CA LEU A 380 -9.25 11.98 12.36
C LEU A 380 -9.00 10.63 13.04
N GLY A 381 -9.93 9.68 12.89
CA GLY A 381 -9.80 8.34 13.45
C GLY A 381 -8.60 7.59 12.88
N PHE A 382 -8.42 7.60 11.57
CA PHE A 382 -7.31 6.93 10.89
C PHE A 382 -5.95 7.57 11.25
N GLY A 383 -5.85 8.90 11.27
CA GLY A 383 -4.62 9.62 11.62
C GLY A 383 -4.20 9.39 13.07
N PHE A 384 -5.19 9.33 13.98
CA PHE A 384 -4.94 9.03 15.41
C PHE A 384 -4.44 7.61 15.64
N PHE A 385 -4.83 6.65 14.78
CA PHE A 385 -4.37 5.27 14.83
C PHE A 385 -3.00 5.09 14.19
N GLN A 386 -2.75 5.67 13.00
CA GLN A 386 -1.65 5.28 12.12
C GLN A 386 -0.28 5.48 12.76
N THR A 387 0.00 6.67 13.31
CA THR A 387 1.33 7.00 13.84
C THR A 387 1.68 6.22 15.11
N PRO A 388 0.80 6.11 16.14
CA PRO A 388 1.07 5.27 17.30
C PRO A 388 1.24 3.79 16.95
N ASN A 389 0.47 3.27 15.99
CA ASN A 389 0.59 1.88 15.57
C ASN A 389 1.91 1.59 14.84
N MET A 390 2.35 2.51 13.97
CA MET A 390 3.65 2.43 13.31
C MET A 390 4.78 2.41 14.35
N ARG A 391 4.71 3.29 15.37
CA ARG A 391 5.69 3.32 16.46
C ARG A 391 5.71 2.01 17.22
N ALA A 392 4.56 1.46 17.58
CA ALA A 392 4.46 0.17 18.28
C ALA A 392 5.08 -0.98 17.48
N LEU A 393 4.84 -1.04 16.16
CA LEU A 393 5.46 -2.02 15.28
C LEU A 393 6.99 -1.88 15.24
N MET A 394 7.50 -0.66 15.06
CA MET A 394 8.94 -0.42 14.94
C MET A 394 9.67 -0.63 16.25
N SER A 395 9.07 -0.26 17.40
CA SER A 395 9.68 -0.43 18.71
C SER A 395 9.65 -1.89 19.20
N SER A 396 8.72 -2.70 18.75
CA SER A 396 8.64 -4.12 19.10
C SER A 396 9.59 -5.01 18.26
N ALA A 397 10.20 -4.46 17.21
CA ALA A 397 11.21 -5.17 16.43
C ALA A 397 12.56 -5.23 17.18
N PRO A 398 13.32 -6.36 17.07
CA PRO A 398 14.66 -6.45 17.64
C PRO A 398 15.62 -5.40 17.04
N PRO A 399 16.65 -4.97 17.82
CA PRO A 399 17.73 -4.14 17.27
C PRO A 399 18.33 -4.75 16.00
N GLY A 400 18.55 -3.93 14.98
CA GLY A 400 19.08 -4.38 13.68
C GLY A 400 18.05 -4.90 12.68
N ARG A 401 16.79 -5.18 13.08
CA ARG A 401 15.73 -5.72 12.21
C ARG A 401 14.65 -4.70 11.81
N SER A 402 14.93 -3.42 11.93
CA SER A 402 14.03 -2.34 11.55
C SER A 402 13.61 -2.38 10.06
N GLY A 403 14.49 -2.89 9.19
CA GLY A 403 14.20 -3.09 7.76
C GLY A 403 13.11 -4.14 7.53
N SER A 404 13.23 -5.29 8.19
CA SER A 404 12.22 -6.36 8.13
C SER A 404 10.87 -5.89 8.68
N ALA A 405 10.88 -5.15 9.81
CA ALA A 405 9.66 -4.57 10.38
C ALA A 405 9.00 -3.56 9.42
N SER A 406 9.78 -2.68 8.77
CA SER A 406 9.26 -1.75 7.75
C SER A 406 8.65 -2.49 6.56
N GLY A 407 9.27 -3.59 6.12
CA GLY A 407 8.73 -4.44 5.05
C GLY A 407 7.36 -5.03 5.43
N ILE A 408 7.22 -5.56 6.65
CA ILE A 408 5.93 -6.08 7.14
C ILE A 408 4.87 -4.97 7.21
N VAL A 409 5.24 -3.77 7.66
CA VAL A 409 4.31 -2.63 7.70
C VAL A 409 3.80 -2.29 6.29
N ALA A 410 4.70 -2.23 5.31
CA ALA A 410 4.33 -1.97 3.92
C ALA A 410 3.43 -3.09 3.36
N THR A 411 3.78 -4.35 3.62
CA THR A 411 2.99 -5.52 3.22
C THR A 411 1.61 -5.50 3.88
N ALA A 412 1.52 -5.25 5.19
CA ALA A 412 0.25 -5.17 5.92
C ALA A 412 -0.66 -4.06 5.37
N ARG A 413 -0.09 -2.90 5.03
CA ARG A 413 -0.82 -1.80 4.40
C ARG A 413 -1.41 -2.22 3.06
N LEU A 414 -0.57 -2.72 2.17
CA LEU A 414 -0.98 -3.07 0.81
C LEU A 414 -1.96 -4.25 0.81
N THR A 415 -1.70 -5.27 1.62
CA THR A 415 -2.61 -6.42 1.79
C THR A 415 -3.97 -5.97 2.31
N GLY A 416 -3.99 -5.10 3.33
CA GLY A 416 -5.24 -4.52 3.85
C GLY A 416 -6.01 -3.78 2.76
N GLN A 417 -5.37 -2.86 2.05
CA GLN A 417 -6.00 -2.11 0.95
C GLN A 417 -6.55 -3.03 -0.13
N THR A 418 -5.82 -4.07 -0.51
CA THR A 418 -6.26 -5.03 -1.54
C THR A 418 -7.44 -5.88 -1.05
N ILE A 419 -7.42 -6.33 0.19
CA ILE A 419 -8.57 -7.03 0.81
C ILE A 419 -9.80 -6.11 0.79
N GLY A 420 -9.64 -4.84 1.19
CA GLY A 420 -10.71 -3.85 1.19
C GLY A 420 -11.30 -3.62 -0.20
N ALA A 421 -10.45 -3.46 -1.22
CA ALA A 421 -10.88 -3.28 -2.60
C ALA A 421 -11.63 -4.52 -3.13
N ALA A 422 -11.12 -5.73 -2.87
CA ALA A 422 -11.79 -6.97 -3.26
C ALA A 422 -13.16 -7.16 -2.57
N LEU A 423 -13.25 -6.80 -1.28
CA LEU A 423 -14.51 -6.81 -0.55
C LEU A 423 -15.50 -5.75 -1.06
N ALA A 424 -15.03 -4.59 -1.51
CA ALA A 424 -15.88 -3.58 -2.15
C ALA A 424 -16.50 -4.13 -3.44
N ALA A 425 -15.71 -4.80 -4.30
CA ALA A 425 -16.22 -5.48 -5.49
C ALA A 425 -17.30 -6.52 -5.14
N LEU A 426 -17.07 -7.30 -4.09
CA LEU A 426 -18.06 -8.27 -3.59
C LEU A 426 -19.35 -7.58 -3.13
N CYS A 427 -19.26 -6.46 -2.42
CA CYS A 427 -20.42 -5.69 -1.99
C CYS A 427 -21.24 -5.16 -3.19
N PHE A 428 -20.57 -4.67 -4.24
CA PHE A 428 -21.24 -4.24 -5.47
C PHE A 428 -21.96 -5.40 -6.17
N SER A 429 -21.31 -6.56 -6.23
CA SER A 429 -21.90 -7.75 -6.83
C SER A 429 -23.12 -8.28 -6.07
N LEU A 430 -23.10 -8.20 -4.74
CA LEU A 430 -24.20 -8.72 -3.89
C LEU A 430 -25.37 -7.77 -3.78
N ALA A 431 -25.13 -6.45 -3.72
CA ALA A 431 -26.13 -5.46 -3.37
C ALA A 431 -26.34 -4.37 -4.47
N GLY A 432 -25.69 -4.46 -5.63
CA GLY A 432 -25.84 -3.49 -6.73
C GLY A 432 -25.66 -2.04 -6.27
N HIS A 433 -26.65 -1.19 -6.48
CA HIS A 433 -26.61 0.23 -6.06
C HIS A 433 -26.45 0.45 -4.54
N GLN A 434 -26.81 -0.52 -3.70
CA GLN A 434 -26.58 -0.48 -2.26
C GLN A 434 -25.19 -1.02 -1.87
N GLY A 435 -24.42 -1.52 -2.83
CA GLY A 435 -23.10 -2.12 -2.60
C GLY A 435 -22.13 -1.17 -1.93
N ALA A 436 -22.18 0.11 -2.26
CA ALA A 436 -21.34 1.13 -1.63
C ALA A 436 -21.69 1.31 -0.14
N ALA A 437 -22.96 1.40 0.22
CA ALA A 437 -23.39 1.50 1.62
C ALA A 437 -23.02 0.23 2.42
N LEU A 438 -23.18 -0.95 1.80
CA LEU A 438 -22.77 -2.22 2.40
C LEU A 438 -21.24 -2.26 2.63
N ALA A 439 -20.43 -1.78 1.68
CA ALA A 439 -18.99 -1.71 1.80
C ALA A 439 -18.56 -0.76 2.94
N LEU A 440 -19.22 0.38 3.10
CA LEU A 440 -18.99 1.32 4.19
C LEU A 440 -19.37 0.72 5.56
N ALA A 441 -20.51 0.00 5.64
CA ALA A 441 -20.93 -0.70 6.85
C ALA A 441 -19.94 -1.83 7.23
N LEU A 442 -19.46 -2.59 6.25
CA LEU A 442 -18.43 -3.60 6.45
C LEU A 442 -17.12 -2.96 6.94
N GLY A 443 -16.76 -1.81 6.39
CA GLY A 443 -15.62 -1.02 6.84
C GLY A 443 -15.75 -0.58 8.30
N ALA A 444 -16.94 -0.19 8.75
CA ALA A 444 -17.21 0.10 10.16
C ALA A 444 -16.95 -1.14 11.05
N GLY A 445 -17.36 -2.34 10.59
CA GLY A 445 -17.07 -3.60 11.27
C GLY A 445 -15.58 -3.89 11.39
N PHE A 446 -14.81 -3.75 10.30
CA PHE A 446 -13.35 -3.92 10.33
C PHE A 446 -12.66 -2.93 11.28
N ALA A 447 -13.11 -1.67 11.28
CA ALA A 447 -12.58 -0.65 12.20
C ALA A 447 -12.90 -0.99 13.66
N ALA A 448 -14.10 -1.49 13.96
CA ALA A 448 -14.48 -1.93 15.30
C ALA A 448 -13.63 -3.11 15.78
N VAL A 449 -13.44 -4.14 14.94
CA VAL A 449 -12.55 -5.27 15.23
C VAL A 449 -11.13 -4.79 15.48
N GLY A 450 -10.60 -3.93 14.61
CA GLY A 450 -9.28 -3.32 14.78
C GLY A 450 -9.15 -2.53 16.09
N SER A 451 -10.21 -1.82 16.49
CA SER A 451 -10.25 -1.10 17.78
C SER A 451 -10.11 -2.07 18.96
N VAL A 452 -10.90 -3.14 18.99
CA VAL A 452 -10.82 -4.18 20.02
C VAL A 452 -9.39 -4.78 20.07
N MET A 453 -8.83 -5.16 18.93
CA MET A 453 -7.47 -5.70 18.84
C MET A 453 -6.43 -4.71 19.37
N SER A 454 -6.62 -3.41 19.11
CA SER A 454 -5.74 -2.36 19.60
C SER A 454 -5.78 -2.24 21.13
N PHE A 455 -6.96 -2.35 21.76
CA PHE A 455 -7.09 -2.36 23.21
C PHE A 455 -6.53 -3.65 23.83
N LEU A 456 -6.68 -4.81 23.20
CA LEU A 456 -6.11 -6.08 23.67
C LEU A 456 -4.58 -6.03 23.76
N ARG A 457 -3.89 -5.20 22.96
CA ARG A 457 -2.44 -4.99 23.11
C ARG A 457 -2.03 -4.53 24.50
N MET A 458 -2.88 -3.79 25.21
CA MET A 458 -2.58 -3.31 26.56
C MET A 458 -2.52 -4.43 27.59
N ALA A 459 -3.34 -5.46 27.40
CA ALA A 459 -3.34 -6.64 28.28
C ALA A 459 -2.08 -7.51 28.11
N VAL A 460 -1.49 -7.47 26.91
CA VAL A 460 -0.32 -8.29 26.53
C VAL A 460 0.99 -7.55 26.73
N SER A 461 0.97 -6.21 26.80
CA SER A 461 2.17 -5.38 27.01
C SER A 461 2.55 -5.21 28.51
N ARG A 462 1.74 -5.77 29.40
CA ARG A 462 2.03 -5.90 30.85
C ARG A 462 2.75 -7.22 31.11
#